data_6a08d612ee8fb88a7ac2241e788e7513
#
_entry.id   6a08d612ee8fb88a7ac2241e788e7513
#
_cell.length_a   1.000
_cell.length_b   1.000
_cell.length_c   1.000
_cell.angle_alpha   90.00
_cell.angle_beta   90.00
_cell.angle_gamma   90.00
#
_symmetry.space_group_name_H-M   'P 1'
#
loop_
_entity.id
_entity.type
_entity.pdbx_description
1 polymer ?
#
loop_
_entity_poly.entity_id
_entity_poly.type
_entity_poly.pdbx_seq_one_letter_code
_entity_poly.pdbx_strand_id
1 'polypeptide(L)' 'MSIQEPVDCAFCMETTDVGRSGDGVTLAITRAGEQSTQFVWAHVSCLDGRLHRHITRGPWLDD' A
#
# COMPACT_ATOMS: atom_id res chain seq x y z
N MET A 1 12.42 13.78 14.97
CA MET A 1 10.98 13.55 14.96
C MET A 1 10.63 12.32 14.14
N SER A 2 9.77 11.52 14.68
CA SER A 2 9.40 10.29 14.01
C SER A 2 8.52 10.59 12.81
N ILE A 3 8.79 9.89 11.74
CA ILE A 3 8.02 10.06 10.53
C ILE A 3 7.30 8.78 10.14
N GLN A 4 7.51 7.73 10.91
CA GLN A 4 6.83 6.48 10.62
C GLN A 4 5.58 6.39 11.47
N GLU A 5 4.48 6.10 10.82
CA GLU A 5 3.21 5.97 11.51
C GLU A 5 2.65 4.59 11.23
N PRO A 6 2.29 3.86 12.28
CA PRO A 6 1.66 2.57 12.07
C PRO A 6 0.27 2.76 11.49
N VAL A 7 -0.05 1.97 10.50
CA VAL A 7 -1.35 1.98 9.86
C VAL A 7 -1.80 0.53 9.70
N ASP A 8 -3.07 0.34 9.44
CA ASP A 8 -3.60 -1.00 9.28
C ASP A 8 -3.56 -1.41 7.83
N CYS A 9 -3.09 -2.63 7.61
CA CYS A 9 -3.09 -3.20 6.27
C CYS A 9 -4.53 -3.46 5.83
N ALA A 10 -4.86 -3.03 4.62
CA ALA A 10 -6.22 -3.17 4.12
C ALA A 10 -6.60 -4.61 3.81
N PHE A 11 -5.62 -5.50 3.73
CA PHE A 11 -5.89 -6.88 3.34
C PHE A 11 -5.87 -7.84 4.50
N CYS A 12 -4.98 -7.65 5.46
CA CYS A 12 -4.89 -8.59 6.57
C CYS A 12 -5.19 -7.95 7.92
N MET A 13 -5.37 -6.64 7.95
CA MET A 13 -5.70 -5.87 9.16
C MET A 13 -4.59 -5.87 10.21
N GLU A 14 -3.41 -6.34 9.85
CA GLU A 14 -2.25 -6.24 10.71
C GLU A 14 -1.60 -4.89 10.54
N THR A 15 -0.92 -4.44 11.58
CA THR A 15 -0.26 -3.16 11.53
C THR A 15 0.94 -3.21 10.59
N THR A 16 1.10 -2.16 9.80
CA THR A 16 2.25 -2.02 8.92
C THR A 16 2.78 -0.60 9.04
N ASP A 17 4.00 -0.39 8.64
CA ASP A 17 4.63 0.91 8.67
C ASP A 17 4.86 1.40 7.26
N VAL A 18 4.56 2.67 7.02
CA VAL A 18 4.73 3.26 5.70
C VAL A 18 5.92 4.20 5.68
N GLY A 19 6.92 3.93 6.44
CA GLY A 19 8.13 4.71 6.44
C GLY A 19 9.16 4.13 5.49
N ARG A 20 10.32 4.76 5.50
CA ARG A 20 11.40 4.37 4.59
C ARG A 20 11.80 2.91 4.77
N SER A 21 11.86 2.45 6.01
CA SER A 21 12.28 1.09 6.29
C SER A 21 11.12 0.17 6.59
N GLY A 22 9.89 0.64 6.40
CA GLY A 22 8.74 -0.21 6.63
C GLY A 22 8.40 -1.02 5.39
N ASP A 23 7.49 -1.94 5.56
CA ASP A 23 7.03 -2.78 4.46
C ASP A 23 5.67 -2.38 3.95
N GLY A 24 5.19 -1.21 4.35
CA GLY A 24 3.88 -0.73 3.94
C GLY A 24 3.94 0.13 2.70
N VAL A 25 2.89 0.09 1.93
CA VAL A 25 2.72 0.96 0.78
C VAL A 25 1.41 1.69 0.91
N THR A 26 1.33 2.85 0.27
CA THR A 26 0.13 3.66 0.26
C THR A 26 -0.58 3.46 -1.08
N LEU A 27 -1.87 3.19 -1.01
CA LEU A 27 -2.68 3.00 -2.20
C LEU A 27 -3.63 4.17 -2.33
N ALA A 28 -3.59 4.83 -3.47
CA ALA A 28 -4.51 5.94 -3.76
C ALA A 28 -5.60 5.41 -4.68
N ILE A 29 -6.83 5.54 -4.24
CA ILE A 29 -7.98 5.02 -4.99
C ILE A 29 -8.82 6.19 -5.45
N THR A 30 -8.94 6.33 -6.76
CA THR A 30 -9.74 7.37 -7.37
C THR A 30 -10.70 6.73 -8.34
N ARG A 31 -11.97 7.04 -8.18
CA ARG A 31 -12.97 6.52 -9.10
C ARG A 31 -13.07 7.45 -10.28
N ALA A 32 -13.19 6.87 -11.46
CA ALA A 32 -13.29 7.67 -12.67
C ALA A 32 -14.49 8.61 -12.57
N GLY A 33 -14.27 9.88 -12.86
CA GLY A 33 -15.30 10.88 -12.78
C GLY A 33 -15.48 11.52 -11.43
N GLU A 34 -14.74 11.05 -10.42
CA GLU A 34 -14.79 11.60 -9.08
C GLU A 34 -13.56 12.45 -8.83
N GLN A 35 -13.71 13.43 -7.97
CA GLN A 35 -12.61 14.30 -7.65
C GLN A 35 -11.93 13.95 -6.33
N SER A 36 -12.54 13.08 -5.56
CA SER A 36 -11.97 12.71 -4.27
C SER A 36 -11.15 11.44 -4.41
N THR A 37 -10.14 11.34 -3.56
CA THR A 37 -9.24 10.21 -3.55
C THR A 37 -9.21 9.62 -2.16
N GLN A 38 -9.29 8.32 -2.07
CA GLN A 38 -9.19 7.61 -0.81
C GLN A 38 -7.82 6.95 -0.72
N PHE A 39 -7.23 6.99 0.47
CA PHE A 39 -5.95 6.34 0.69
C PHE A 39 -6.14 5.18 1.65
N VAL A 40 -5.52 4.06 1.31
CA VAL A 40 -5.43 2.92 2.21
C VAL A 40 -4.00 2.43 2.18
N TRP A 41 -3.67 1.55 3.11
CA TRP A 41 -2.29 1.07 3.24
C TRP A 41 -2.31 -0.44 3.25
N ALA A 42 -1.15 -1.02 2.89
CA ALA A 42 -1.05 -2.47 2.85
C ALA A 42 0.40 -2.88 2.97
N HIS A 43 0.63 -4.11 3.42
CA HIS A 43 1.95 -4.69 3.30
C HIS A 43 2.25 -4.92 1.81
N VAL A 44 3.52 -4.74 1.45
CA VAL A 44 3.93 -5.00 0.08
C VAL A 44 3.57 -6.43 -0.32
N SER A 45 3.84 -7.39 0.56
CA SER A 45 3.56 -8.78 0.23
C SER A 45 2.06 -9.05 0.11
N CYS A 46 1.25 -8.37 0.91
CA CYS A 46 -0.20 -8.54 0.82
C CYS A 46 -0.72 -8.01 -0.51
N LEU A 47 -0.22 -6.84 -0.92
CA LEU A 47 -0.65 -6.26 -2.18
C LEU A 47 -0.19 -7.13 -3.34
N ASP A 48 1.06 -7.57 -3.32
CA ASP A 48 1.57 -8.41 -4.39
C ASP A 48 0.77 -9.69 -4.52
N GLY A 49 0.39 -10.27 -3.38
CA GLY A 49 -0.37 -11.50 -3.40
C GLY A 49 -1.79 -11.36 -3.93
N ARG A 50 -2.32 -10.13 -3.94
CA ARG A 50 -3.67 -9.88 -4.43
C ARG A 50 -3.70 -9.46 -5.88
N LEU A 51 -2.58 -9.04 -6.43
CA LEU A 51 -2.55 -8.60 -7.81
C LEU A 51 -2.53 -9.80 -8.74
N HIS A 52 -3.24 -9.65 -9.85
CA HIS A 52 -3.22 -10.69 -10.87
C HIS A 52 -1.81 -10.83 -11.42
N ARG A 53 -1.44 -12.06 -11.78
CA ARG A 53 -0.07 -12.32 -12.23
C ARG A 53 0.32 -11.55 -13.48
N HIS A 54 -0.67 -11.08 -14.24
CA HIS A 54 -0.40 -10.31 -15.45
C HIS A 54 -0.19 -8.84 -15.20
N ILE A 55 -0.37 -8.40 -13.95
CA ILE A 55 -0.12 -7.01 -13.60
C ILE A 55 1.38 -6.84 -13.41
N THR A 56 1.94 -5.90 -14.16
CA THR A 56 3.36 -5.61 -14.06
C THR A 56 3.66 -4.93 -12.74
N ARG A 57 4.60 -5.49 -12.01
CA ARG A 57 5.05 -4.89 -10.76
C ARG A 57 6.06 -3.80 -11.07
N GLY A 58 5.93 -2.71 -10.35
CA GLY A 58 6.84 -1.61 -10.52
C GLY A 58 7.90 -1.58 -9.43
N PRO A 59 8.62 -0.46 -9.32
CA PRO A 59 9.70 -0.37 -8.33
C PRO A 59 9.22 -0.46 -6.89
N TRP A 60 7.94 -0.36 -6.64
CA TRP A 60 7.44 -0.47 -5.27
C TRP A 60 7.66 -1.87 -4.69
N LEU A 61 7.86 -2.85 -5.53
CA LEU A 61 8.10 -4.21 -5.08
C LEU A 61 9.59 -4.50 -4.90
N ASP A 62 10.42 -3.76 -5.59
CA ASP A 62 11.86 -3.98 -5.50
C ASP A 62 12.43 -3.39 -4.23
N ASP A 63 13.41 -4.05 -3.71
CA ASP A 63 14.10 -3.56 -2.51
C ASP A 63 15.29 -2.68 -2.84
#